data_ab201e2a4c333fc1a5754c976fba5b00
#
_entry.id   ab201e2a4c333fc1a5754c976fba5b00
#
_cell.length_a   1.000
_cell.length_b   1.000
_cell.length_c   1.000
_cell.angle_alpha   90.00
_cell.angle_beta   90.00
_cell.angle_gamma   90.00
#
_symmetry.space_group_name_H-M   'P 1'
#
loop_
_entity.id
_entity.type
_entity.pdbx_description
1 polymer ?
#
loop_
_entity_poly.entity_id
_entity_poly.type
_entity_poly.pdbx_seq_one_letter_code
_entity_poly.pdbx_strand_id
1 'polypeptide(L)'
;MSQPLVSVIMGSTSDLKIMQNAADLLEQLGVPHEIRIISAHRTPDLMFKFAEEAKDRGIQVIIAGAGGAAHLPGMTAAKTVLPVIGVPVEAHNLSGLDSLLSIVQMPRGIPVGTVSIGSWGAFNAGILAAQLVGLTDPAVQLNVEKMREKAAKAVESDTFVKTDE
;
A
#
# COMPACT_ATOMS: atom_id res chain seq x y z
N MET A 1 -22.14 -4.05 -4.22
CA MET A 1 -20.75 -3.99 -3.73
C MET A 1 -20.60 -2.65 -3.04
N SER A 2 -20.01 -2.60 -1.85
CA SER A 2 -19.73 -1.34 -1.15
C SER A 2 -18.75 -0.48 -1.95
N GLN A 3 -18.87 0.84 -1.85
CA GLN A 3 -17.96 1.79 -2.49
C GLN A 3 -16.54 1.59 -1.92
N PRO A 4 -15.48 1.47 -2.74
CA PRO A 4 -14.13 1.27 -2.24
C PRO A 4 -13.61 2.52 -1.51
N LEU A 5 -12.99 2.31 -0.35
CA LEU A 5 -12.33 3.35 0.45
C LEU A 5 -10.81 3.40 0.18
N VAL A 6 -10.23 2.29 -0.23
CA VAL A 6 -8.81 2.19 -0.58
C VAL A 6 -8.66 1.72 -2.01
N SER A 7 -7.77 2.34 -2.77
CA SER A 7 -7.40 1.87 -4.10
C SER A 7 -5.96 1.36 -4.11
N VAL A 8 -5.77 0.09 -4.46
CA VAL A 8 -4.46 -0.55 -4.64
C VAL A 8 -4.13 -0.49 -6.13
N ILE A 9 -3.12 0.29 -6.49
CA ILE A 9 -2.72 0.49 -7.89
C ILE A 9 -1.29 -0.01 -8.14
N MET A 10 -1.05 -0.50 -9.34
CA MET A 10 0.27 -0.98 -9.77
C MET A 10 0.47 -0.79 -11.27
N GLY A 11 1.74 -0.69 -11.70
CA GLY A 11 2.09 -0.44 -13.09
C GLY A 11 1.91 -1.63 -14.04
N SER A 12 1.89 -2.85 -13.51
CA SER A 12 1.87 -4.09 -14.29
C SER A 12 1.22 -5.23 -13.53
N THR A 13 0.72 -6.23 -14.25
CA THR A 13 0.29 -7.51 -13.68
C THR A 13 1.43 -8.27 -12.99
N SER A 14 2.69 -8.03 -13.38
CA SER A 14 3.86 -8.61 -12.72
C SER A 14 3.95 -8.25 -11.23
N ASP A 15 3.43 -7.09 -10.86
CA ASP A 15 3.51 -6.57 -9.49
C ASP A 15 2.38 -7.14 -8.61
N LEU A 16 1.37 -7.78 -9.22
CA LEU A 16 0.17 -8.27 -8.53
C LEU A 16 0.52 -9.24 -7.40
N LYS A 17 1.49 -10.14 -7.62
CA LYS A 17 1.91 -11.12 -6.58
C LYS A 17 2.35 -10.44 -5.28
N ILE A 18 2.98 -9.28 -5.38
CA ILE A 18 3.41 -8.48 -4.22
C ILE A 18 2.22 -7.67 -3.69
N MET A 19 1.54 -6.94 -4.56
CA MET A 19 0.48 -6.01 -4.17
C MET A 19 -0.79 -6.70 -3.64
N GLN A 20 -1.00 -7.98 -3.99
CA GLN A 20 -2.08 -8.80 -3.45
C GLN A 20 -2.03 -8.89 -1.92
N ASN A 21 -0.83 -8.85 -1.30
CA ASN A 21 -0.69 -8.85 0.15
C ASN A 21 -1.38 -7.64 0.83
N ALA A 22 -1.40 -6.49 0.16
CA ALA A 22 -2.13 -5.33 0.67
C ALA A 22 -3.65 -5.54 0.56
N ALA A 23 -4.13 -6.07 -0.56
CA ALA A 23 -5.54 -6.31 -0.80
C ALA A 23 -6.11 -7.38 0.14
N ASP A 24 -5.42 -8.51 0.27
CA ASP A 24 -5.83 -9.61 1.18
C ASP A 24 -5.93 -9.12 2.63
N LEU A 25 -5.00 -8.27 3.04
CA LEU A 25 -5.06 -7.68 4.37
C LEU A 25 -6.22 -6.69 4.54
N LEU A 26 -6.47 -5.84 3.56
CA LEU A 26 -7.61 -4.92 3.59
C LEU A 26 -8.94 -5.70 3.67
N GLU A 27 -9.06 -6.81 2.93
CA GLU A 27 -10.21 -7.70 3.02
C GLU A 27 -10.36 -8.31 4.43
N GLN A 28 -9.26 -8.83 4.98
CA GLN A 28 -9.22 -9.39 6.34
C GLN A 28 -9.62 -8.37 7.41
N LEU A 29 -9.27 -7.09 7.22
CA LEU A 29 -9.61 -6.00 8.14
C LEU A 29 -10.99 -5.38 7.87
N GLY A 30 -11.72 -5.86 6.84
CA GLY A 30 -13.04 -5.39 6.48
C GLY A 30 -13.04 -4.03 5.80
N VAL A 31 -11.94 -3.62 5.15
CA VAL A 31 -11.83 -2.36 4.42
C VAL A 31 -12.23 -2.54 2.97
N PRO A 32 -13.32 -1.91 2.49
CA PRO A 32 -13.69 -1.93 1.08
C PRO A 32 -12.58 -1.35 0.21
N HIS A 33 -12.15 -2.11 -0.79
CA HIS A 33 -11.04 -1.70 -1.65
C HIS A 33 -11.23 -2.15 -3.10
N GLU A 34 -10.45 -1.58 -3.99
CA GLU A 34 -10.32 -2.01 -5.39
C GLU A 34 -8.85 -2.25 -5.73
N ILE A 35 -8.60 -3.11 -6.73
CA ILE A 35 -7.27 -3.32 -7.31
C ILE A 35 -7.30 -2.86 -8.77
N ARG A 36 -6.32 -2.04 -9.19
CA ARG A 36 -6.23 -1.54 -10.57
C ARG A 36 -4.82 -1.59 -11.11
N ILE A 37 -4.70 -1.90 -12.40
CA ILE A 37 -3.45 -1.77 -13.14
C ILE A 37 -3.47 -0.42 -13.85
N ILE A 38 -2.56 0.46 -13.46
CA ILE A 38 -2.41 1.81 -13.97
C ILE A 38 -0.92 2.11 -14.12
N SER A 39 -0.44 2.26 -15.35
CA SER A 39 0.99 2.49 -15.59
C SER A 39 1.29 3.97 -15.75
N ALA A 40 2.19 4.50 -14.92
CA ALA A 40 2.65 5.88 -15.02
C ALA A 40 3.33 6.18 -16.38
N HIS A 41 4.04 5.20 -16.95
CA HIS A 41 4.81 5.39 -18.18
C HIS A 41 4.04 5.00 -19.46
N ARG A 42 3.15 4.00 -19.37
CA ARG A 42 2.43 3.48 -20.55
C ARG A 42 1.03 4.07 -20.70
N THR A 43 0.42 4.51 -19.61
CA THR A 43 -0.92 5.11 -19.57
C THR A 43 -0.97 6.34 -18.67
N PRO A 44 -0.13 7.38 -18.91
CA PRO A 44 -0.02 8.55 -18.02
C PRO A 44 -1.35 9.29 -17.89
N ASP A 45 -2.09 9.48 -18.98
CA ASP A 45 -3.38 10.18 -18.94
C ASP A 45 -4.42 9.43 -18.08
N LEU A 46 -4.45 8.10 -18.18
CA LEU A 46 -5.32 7.26 -17.32
C LEU A 46 -4.92 7.43 -15.85
N MET A 47 -3.62 7.47 -15.55
CA MET A 47 -3.12 7.64 -14.19
C MET A 47 -3.50 9.02 -13.62
N PHE A 48 -3.34 10.09 -14.39
CA PHE A 48 -3.73 11.43 -13.96
C PHE A 48 -5.24 11.52 -13.72
N LYS A 49 -6.04 11.04 -14.67
CA LYS A 49 -7.50 11.00 -14.51
C LYS A 49 -7.91 10.21 -13.27
N PHE A 50 -7.33 9.03 -13.05
CA PHE A 50 -7.59 8.22 -11.86
C PHE A 50 -7.29 9.00 -10.57
N ALA A 51 -6.12 9.65 -10.47
CA ALA A 51 -5.69 10.36 -9.27
C ALA A 51 -6.57 11.58 -8.96
N GLU A 52 -6.98 12.33 -10.00
CA GLU A 52 -7.85 13.49 -9.90
C GLU A 52 -9.27 13.11 -9.48
N GLU A 53 -9.82 12.00 -10.01
CA GLU A 53 -11.18 11.54 -9.72
C GLU A 53 -11.28 10.69 -8.42
N ALA A 54 -10.17 10.22 -7.85
CA ALA A 54 -10.17 9.27 -6.74
C ALA A 54 -10.98 9.76 -5.53
N LYS A 55 -10.81 11.02 -5.14
CA LYS A 55 -11.53 11.63 -4.02
C LYS A 55 -13.04 11.66 -4.24
N ASP A 56 -13.48 12.05 -5.42
CA ASP A 56 -14.91 12.15 -5.76
C ASP A 56 -15.57 10.78 -5.87
N ARG A 57 -14.77 9.73 -6.12
CA ARG A 57 -15.18 8.33 -6.07
C ARG A 57 -15.26 7.78 -4.64
N GLY A 58 -14.93 8.56 -3.61
CA GLY A 58 -14.95 8.16 -2.21
C GLY A 58 -13.70 7.43 -1.74
N ILE A 59 -12.64 7.37 -2.55
CA ILE A 59 -11.34 6.84 -2.10
C ILE A 59 -10.77 7.76 -1.02
N GLN A 60 -10.27 7.17 0.05
CA GLN A 60 -9.63 7.87 1.17
C GLN A 60 -8.11 7.69 1.16
N VAL A 61 -7.60 6.55 0.67
CA VAL A 61 -6.18 6.23 0.63
C VAL A 61 -5.84 5.50 -0.66
N ILE A 62 -4.68 5.81 -1.24
CA ILE A 62 -4.15 5.10 -2.42
C ILE A 62 -2.88 4.36 -2.01
N ILE A 63 -2.83 3.05 -2.25
CA ILE A 63 -1.60 2.25 -2.14
C ILE A 63 -1.07 2.04 -3.55
N ALA A 64 0.14 2.52 -3.83
CA ALA A 64 0.73 2.49 -5.16
C ALA A 64 2.03 1.68 -5.15
N GLY A 65 2.05 0.54 -5.87
CA GLY A 65 3.22 -0.31 -6.04
C GLY A 65 3.93 -0.04 -7.36
N ALA A 66 5.25 0.09 -7.33
CA ALA A 66 6.05 0.29 -8.53
C ALA A 66 7.48 -0.24 -8.38
N GLY A 67 8.06 -0.75 -9.48
CA GLY A 67 9.42 -1.28 -9.55
C GLY A 67 10.33 -0.48 -10.50
N GLY A 68 11.63 -0.56 -10.27
CA GLY A 68 12.63 0.13 -11.06
C GLY A 68 12.57 1.65 -10.92
N ALA A 69 12.39 2.38 -12.03
CA ALA A 69 12.02 3.79 -12.03
C ALA A 69 10.58 3.95 -11.54
N ALA A 70 10.39 3.84 -10.25
CA ALA A 70 9.10 3.66 -9.57
C ALA A 70 8.35 5.00 -9.43
N HIS A 71 7.95 5.59 -10.55
CA HIS A 71 7.35 6.93 -10.60
C HIS A 71 5.86 6.97 -10.22
N LEU A 72 5.15 5.82 -10.31
CA LEU A 72 3.70 5.78 -10.09
C LEU A 72 3.25 6.41 -8.77
N PRO A 73 3.86 6.11 -7.60
CA PRO A 73 3.41 6.71 -6.34
C PRO A 73 3.57 8.23 -6.31
N GLY A 74 4.73 8.74 -6.71
CA GLY A 74 5.02 10.19 -6.72
C GLY A 74 4.16 10.96 -7.72
N MET A 75 3.97 10.42 -8.92
CA MET A 75 3.11 11.04 -9.94
C MET A 75 1.63 11.04 -9.51
N THR A 76 1.18 9.97 -8.85
CA THR A 76 -0.17 9.91 -8.26
C THR A 76 -0.32 10.96 -7.15
N ALA A 77 0.64 11.04 -6.22
CA ALA A 77 0.61 12.01 -5.13
C ALA A 77 0.61 13.47 -5.61
N ALA A 78 1.22 13.76 -6.76
CA ALA A 78 1.22 15.09 -7.37
C ALA A 78 -0.16 15.51 -7.95
N LYS A 79 -1.09 14.56 -8.11
CA LYS A 79 -2.39 14.76 -8.75
C LYS A 79 -3.59 14.58 -7.81
N THR A 80 -3.36 14.27 -6.54
CA THR A 80 -4.41 14.10 -5.55
C THR A 80 -4.02 14.74 -4.22
N VAL A 81 -5.01 15.06 -3.39
CA VAL A 81 -4.81 15.46 -1.99
C VAL A 81 -4.95 14.27 -1.03
N LEU A 82 -5.28 13.09 -1.55
CA LEU A 82 -5.41 11.89 -0.73
C LEU A 82 -4.03 11.39 -0.29
N PRO A 83 -3.91 10.75 0.88
CA PRO A 83 -2.70 10.05 1.28
C PRO A 83 -2.31 8.98 0.25
N VAL A 84 -1.05 8.99 -0.19
CA VAL A 84 -0.47 7.97 -1.06
C VAL A 84 0.60 7.21 -0.30
N ILE A 85 0.46 5.88 -0.27
CA ILE A 85 1.42 4.95 0.32
C ILE A 85 2.15 4.25 -0.81
N GLY A 86 3.46 4.45 -0.89
CA GLY A 86 4.32 3.87 -1.92
C GLY A 86 4.92 2.54 -1.47
N VAL A 87 4.71 1.51 -2.26
CA VAL A 87 5.30 0.17 -2.06
C VAL A 87 6.41 -0.05 -3.08
N PRO A 88 7.68 -0.09 -2.66
CA PRO A 88 8.77 -0.46 -3.56
C PRO A 88 8.65 -1.94 -3.96
N VAL A 89 8.52 -2.19 -5.27
CA VAL A 89 8.48 -3.54 -5.83
C VAL A 89 9.87 -3.91 -6.32
N GLU A 90 10.31 -5.13 -6.06
CA GLU A 90 11.59 -5.63 -6.54
C GLU A 90 11.65 -5.64 -8.07
N ALA A 91 12.68 -5.01 -8.64
CA ALA A 91 13.03 -5.06 -10.04
C ALA A 91 14.39 -5.76 -10.22
N HIS A 92 14.70 -6.20 -11.45
CA HIS A 92 15.66 -7.26 -11.76
C HIS A 92 17.08 -7.13 -11.15
N ASN A 93 17.70 -5.94 -11.14
CA ASN A 93 19.15 -5.86 -10.89
C ASN A 93 19.55 -5.28 -9.53
N LEU A 94 18.69 -4.53 -8.87
CA LEU A 94 19.01 -3.81 -7.63
C LEU A 94 18.14 -4.23 -6.45
N SER A 95 17.46 -5.38 -6.56
CA SER A 95 16.65 -5.97 -5.47
C SER A 95 15.67 -4.97 -4.82
N GLY A 96 15.13 -4.05 -5.62
CA GLY A 96 14.17 -3.05 -5.19
C GLY A 96 14.76 -1.78 -4.57
N LEU A 97 16.10 -1.65 -4.47
CA LEU A 97 16.74 -0.43 -3.95
C LEU A 97 16.48 0.77 -4.87
N ASP A 98 16.51 0.58 -6.18
CA ASP A 98 16.12 1.57 -7.18
C ASP A 98 14.66 2.01 -7.00
N SER A 99 13.76 1.08 -6.77
CA SER A 99 12.34 1.34 -6.49
C SER A 99 12.18 2.15 -5.20
N LEU A 100 12.84 1.74 -4.12
CA LEU A 100 12.81 2.43 -2.84
C LEU A 100 13.30 3.87 -2.97
N LEU A 101 14.47 4.09 -3.58
CA LEU A 101 15.04 5.42 -3.74
C LEU A 101 14.19 6.30 -4.66
N SER A 102 13.57 5.74 -5.71
CA SER A 102 12.65 6.48 -6.59
C SER A 102 11.38 6.94 -5.87
N ILE A 103 10.91 6.19 -4.88
CA ILE A 103 9.67 6.49 -4.16
C ILE A 103 9.90 7.39 -2.94
N VAL A 104 10.98 7.14 -2.16
CA VAL A 104 11.19 7.80 -0.87
C VAL A 104 11.74 9.23 -1.02
N GLN A 105 12.50 9.53 -2.09
CA GLN A 105 13.15 10.82 -2.30
C GLN A 105 12.23 11.86 -2.96
N MET A 106 11.05 12.04 -2.38
CA MET A 106 10.07 13.01 -2.88
C MET A 106 10.48 14.46 -2.61
N PRO A 107 10.16 15.40 -3.51
CA PRO A 107 10.40 16.82 -3.29
C PRO A 107 9.51 17.37 -2.20
N ARG A 108 9.94 18.48 -1.59
CA ARG A 108 9.14 19.22 -0.61
C ARG A 108 7.78 19.60 -1.19
N GLY A 109 6.71 19.26 -0.48
CA GLY A 109 5.32 19.61 -0.83
C GLY A 109 4.51 18.45 -1.42
N ILE A 110 5.16 17.39 -1.90
CA ILE A 110 4.47 16.20 -2.43
C ILE A 110 4.92 14.95 -1.65
N PRO A 111 4.30 14.64 -0.52
CA PRO A 111 4.70 13.49 0.29
C PRO A 111 4.17 12.17 -0.28
N VAL A 112 4.97 11.10 -0.14
CA VAL A 112 4.57 9.70 -0.29
C VAL A 112 5.00 8.94 0.95
N GLY A 113 4.05 8.33 1.67
CA GLY A 113 4.35 7.46 2.81
C GLY A 113 4.97 6.16 2.33
N THR A 114 6.30 6.05 2.35
CA THR A 114 7.01 4.90 1.78
C THR A 114 7.17 3.79 2.81
N VAL A 115 6.87 2.55 2.42
CA VAL A 115 7.02 1.34 3.24
C VAL A 115 8.21 0.50 2.78
N SER A 116 8.44 -0.65 3.42
CA SER A 116 9.53 -1.57 3.07
C SER A 116 9.35 -2.20 1.67
N ILE A 117 10.44 -2.75 1.13
CA ILE A 117 10.46 -3.39 -0.19
C ILE A 117 9.66 -4.72 -0.16
N GLY A 118 8.92 -4.98 -1.23
CA GLY A 118 8.31 -6.27 -1.50
C GLY A 118 7.03 -6.57 -0.71
N SER A 119 6.76 -7.85 -0.47
CA SER A 119 5.50 -8.33 0.13
C SER A 119 5.26 -7.81 1.55
N TRP A 120 6.30 -7.65 2.35
CA TRP A 120 6.18 -7.07 3.69
C TRP A 120 5.78 -5.60 3.63
N GLY A 121 6.33 -4.86 2.65
CA GLY A 121 5.92 -3.48 2.39
C GLY A 121 4.46 -3.39 1.98
N ALA A 122 4.01 -4.23 1.06
CA ALA A 122 2.62 -4.28 0.62
C ALA A 122 1.67 -4.62 1.79
N PHE A 123 2.02 -5.60 2.62
CA PHE A 123 1.26 -5.93 3.84
C PHE A 123 1.17 -4.73 4.79
N ASN A 124 2.30 -4.08 5.10
CA ASN A 124 2.34 -2.90 5.96
C ASN A 124 1.60 -1.70 5.36
N ALA A 125 1.59 -1.55 4.04
CA ALA A 125 0.77 -0.53 3.36
C ALA A 125 -0.72 -0.77 3.59
N GLY A 126 -1.16 -2.03 3.57
CA GLY A 126 -2.53 -2.41 3.91
C GLY A 126 -2.89 -2.04 5.35
N ILE A 127 -2.00 -2.30 6.33
CA ILE A 127 -2.20 -1.88 7.73
C ILE A 127 -2.29 -0.36 7.84
N LEU A 128 -1.35 0.37 7.25
CA LEU A 128 -1.31 1.83 7.33
C LEU A 128 -2.56 2.46 6.70
N ALA A 129 -3.01 1.92 5.55
CA ALA A 129 -4.26 2.36 4.92
C ALA A 129 -5.48 2.08 5.82
N ALA A 130 -5.57 0.88 6.41
CA ALA A 130 -6.63 0.54 7.36
C ALA A 130 -6.60 1.45 8.61
N GLN A 131 -5.42 1.81 9.12
CA GLN A 131 -5.28 2.76 10.22
C GLN A 131 -5.81 4.16 9.84
N LEU A 132 -5.52 4.64 8.62
CA LEU A 132 -6.01 5.93 8.14
C LEU A 132 -7.55 5.91 8.00
N VAL A 133 -8.13 4.84 7.45
CA VAL A 133 -9.59 4.65 7.38
C VAL A 133 -10.18 4.55 8.79
N GLY A 134 -9.53 3.84 9.69
CA GLY A 134 -9.92 3.65 11.09
C GLY A 134 -9.99 4.93 11.92
N LEU A 135 -9.37 6.04 11.46
CA LEU A 135 -9.54 7.35 12.13
C LEU A 135 -11.00 7.83 12.15
N THR A 136 -11.81 7.37 11.19
CA THR A 136 -13.23 7.72 11.05
C THR A 136 -14.16 6.50 11.07
N ASP A 137 -13.62 5.28 11.03
CA ASP A 137 -14.36 4.02 11.08
C ASP A 137 -13.93 3.18 12.29
N PRO A 138 -14.68 3.21 13.41
CA PRO A 138 -14.34 2.47 14.63
C PRO A 138 -14.31 0.95 14.44
N ALA A 139 -15.04 0.40 13.48
CA ALA A 139 -15.02 -1.05 13.22
C ALA A 139 -13.71 -1.49 12.61
N VAL A 140 -13.18 -0.71 11.65
CA VAL A 140 -11.86 -0.92 11.05
C VAL A 140 -10.77 -0.75 12.11
N GLN A 141 -10.84 0.30 12.93
CA GLN A 141 -9.90 0.51 14.04
C GLN A 141 -9.84 -0.71 14.95
N LEU A 142 -10.99 -1.22 15.41
CA LEU A 142 -11.07 -2.39 16.27
C LEU A 142 -10.46 -3.65 15.62
N ASN A 143 -10.64 -3.82 14.31
CA ASN A 143 -10.04 -4.95 13.59
C ASN A 143 -8.51 -4.87 13.54
N VAL A 144 -7.95 -3.67 13.38
CA VAL A 144 -6.49 -3.44 13.46
C VAL A 144 -5.96 -3.74 14.87
N GLU A 145 -6.67 -3.30 15.91
CA GLU A 145 -6.31 -3.57 17.33
C GLU A 145 -6.27 -5.08 17.61
N LYS A 146 -7.35 -5.80 17.23
CA LYS A 146 -7.43 -7.27 17.39
C LYS A 146 -6.34 -8.02 16.64
N MET A 147 -6.00 -7.57 15.42
CA MET A 147 -4.90 -8.16 14.65
C MET A 147 -3.56 -8.00 15.38
N ARG A 148 -3.27 -6.80 15.92
CA ARG A 148 -2.05 -6.53 16.67
C ARG A 148 -1.99 -7.31 17.98
N GLU A 149 -3.10 -7.39 18.71
CA GLU A 149 -3.19 -8.18 19.94
C GLU A 149 -2.93 -9.68 19.68
N LYS A 150 -3.50 -10.21 18.59
CA LYS A 150 -3.24 -11.60 18.18
C LYS A 150 -1.76 -11.84 17.88
N ALA A 151 -1.12 -10.91 17.17
CA ALA A 151 0.30 -11.00 16.84
C ALA A 151 1.19 -10.93 18.10
N ALA A 152 0.87 -10.05 19.06
CA ALA A 152 1.57 -9.95 20.33
C ALA A 152 1.46 -11.24 21.15
N LYS A 153 0.25 -11.79 21.31
CA LYS A 153 0.02 -13.06 22.01
C LYS A 153 0.77 -14.24 21.40
N ALA A 154 0.90 -14.27 20.08
CA ALA A 154 1.67 -15.31 19.40
C ALA A 154 3.17 -15.23 19.76
N VAL A 155 3.74 -14.04 19.84
CA VAL A 155 5.14 -13.86 20.28
C VAL A 155 5.30 -14.18 21.77
N GLU A 156 4.38 -13.75 22.61
CA GLU A 156 4.39 -14.02 24.07
C GLU A 156 4.32 -15.53 24.37
N SER A 157 3.59 -16.31 23.57
CA SER A 157 3.52 -17.77 23.70
C SER A 157 4.80 -18.49 23.24
N ASP A 158 5.64 -17.83 22.43
CA ASP A 158 6.79 -18.46 21.75
C ASP A 158 8.14 -17.92 22.27
N THR A 159 8.14 -17.40 23.53
CA THR A 159 9.33 -16.75 24.14
C THR A 159 10.48 -17.73 24.46
N PHE A 160 10.25 -19.04 24.43
CA PHE A 160 11.29 -20.03 24.68
C PHE A 160 11.62 -20.83 23.41
N VAL A 161 12.74 -20.54 22.77
CA VAL A 161 13.32 -21.39 21.75
C VAL A 161 13.97 -22.59 22.47
N LYS A 162 13.43 -23.79 22.29
CA LYS A 162 14.17 -25.01 22.64
C LYS A 162 15.34 -25.12 21.69
N THR A 163 16.55 -24.82 22.18
CA THR A 163 17.78 -25.22 21.48
C THR A 163 17.93 -26.71 21.73
N ASP A 164 17.69 -27.54 20.72
CA ASP A 164 18.12 -28.93 20.76
C ASP A 164 19.65 -28.91 20.84
N GLU A 165 20.20 -29.36 21.96
CA GLU A 165 21.61 -29.65 22.15
C GLU A 165 21.98 -30.92 21.38
#